data_977b7cf87fd7761a9620218647373ebe
#
_entry.id   977b7cf87fd7761a9620218647373ebe
#
_cell.length_a   1.000
_cell.length_b   1.000
_cell.length_c   1.000
_cell.angle_alpha   90.00
_cell.angle_beta   90.00
_cell.angle_gamma   90.00
#
_symmetry.space_group_name_H-M   'P 1'
#
loop_
_entity.id
_entity.type
_entity.pdbx_description
1 polymer ?
#
loop_
_entity_poly.entity_id
_entity_poly.type
_entity_poly.pdbx_seq_one_letter_code
_entity_poly.pdbx_strand_id
1 'polypeptide(L)'
;MHELRARLVTIALEWERAFGNAPSITTALSEYDAAMLLGLTQLEYSNAMQGSTAVQRGYDFKHNGIRYQVKGTRASGKRGSKITKVPQATNFDWDELIWVTYNDKYEIQEAWLWDVRSYESQFKALKRLSPLHMRAGKCISPLVGV
;
A
#
# COMPACT_ATOMS: atom_id res chain seq x y z
N MET A 1 -6.07 -13.23 7.92
CA MET A 1 -5.27 -13.41 9.14
C MET A 1 -4.97 -12.09 9.81
N HIS A 2 -6.04 -11.49 10.32
CA HIS A 2 -5.90 -10.27 11.12
C HIS A 2 -4.91 -10.48 12.27
N GLU A 3 -4.93 -11.65 12.85
CA GLU A 3 -4.02 -11.97 13.95
C GLU A 3 -2.57 -11.91 13.53
N LEU A 4 -2.22 -12.45 12.37
CA LEU A 4 -0.85 -12.41 11.86
C LEU A 4 -0.41 -10.99 11.55
N ARG A 5 -1.30 -10.19 10.94
CA ARG A 5 -1.04 -8.77 10.69
C ARG A 5 -0.79 -8.02 12.00
N ALA A 6 -1.65 -8.22 12.99
CA ALA A 6 -1.52 -7.57 14.29
C ALA A 6 -0.20 -7.94 14.98
N ARG A 7 0.20 -9.21 14.90
CA ARG A 7 1.47 -9.68 15.47
C ARG A 7 2.67 -9.05 14.76
N LEU A 8 2.62 -8.95 13.44
CA LEU A 8 3.69 -8.33 12.66
C LEU A 8 3.86 -6.87 13.08
N VAL A 9 2.77 -6.12 13.19
CA VAL A 9 2.79 -4.72 13.63
C VAL A 9 3.33 -4.60 15.06
N THR A 10 2.86 -5.45 15.97
CA THR A 10 3.32 -5.44 17.36
C THR A 10 4.84 -5.64 17.43
N ILE A 11 5.36 -6.61 16.69
CA ILE A 11 6.80 -6.88 16.65
C ILE A 11 7.57 -5.71 16.08
N ALA A 12 7.07 -5.11 14.99
CA ALA A 12 7.73 -3.96 14.37
C ALA A 12 7.82 -2.77 15.34
N LEU A 13 6.74 -2.49 16.06
CA LEU A 13 6.72 -1.39 17.03
C LEU A 13 7.61 -1.67 18.24
N GLU A 14 7.67 -2.91 18.71
CA GLU A 14 8.60 -3.31 19.78
C GLU A 14 10.05 -3.14 19.34
N TRP A 15 10.37 -3.55 18.12
CA TRP A 15 11.69 -3.40 17.55
C TRP A 15 12.08 -1.93 17.47
N GLU A 16 11.18 -1.08 16.99
CA GLU A 16 11.42 0.36 16.89
C GLU A 16 11.70 0.98 18.25
N ARG A 17 10.92 0.60 19.27
CA ARG A 17 11.17 1.10 20.63
C ARG A 17 12.53 0.65 21.17
N ALA A 18 12.95 -0.56 20.83
CA ALA A 18 14.21 -1.11 21.33
C ALA A 18 15.43 -0.54 20.60
N PHE A 19 15.33 -0.32 19.28
CA PHE A 19 16.49 -0.04 18.45
C PHE A 19 16.42 1.28 17.67
N GLY A 20 15.33 2.02 17.78
CA GLY A 20 15.19 3.34 17.17
C GLY A 20 14.67 3.38 15.75
N ASN A 21 14.65 2.24 15.05
CA ASN A 21 14.15 2.15 13.68
C ASN A 21 13.23 0.93 13.53
N ALA A 22 12.12 1.10 12.82
CA ALA A 22 11.23 -0.01 12.52
C ALA A 22 11.79 -0.88 11.38
N PRO A 23 11.57 -2.19 11.43
CA PRO A 23 11.88 -3.05 10.28
C PRO A 23 10.98 -2.69 9.09
N SER A 24 11.44 -3.01 7.88
CA SER A 24 10.73 -2.67 6.63
C SER A 24 9.57 -3.61 6.37
N ILE A 25 8.43 -3.38 7.01
CA ILE A 25 7.23 -4.19 6.83
C ILE A 25 6.16 -3.52 5.98
N THR A 26 6.35 -2.26 5.61
CA THR A 26 5.32 -1.45 4.94
C THR A 26 4.87 -2.05 3.61
N THR A 27 5.79 -2.60 2.83
CA THR A 27 5.45 -3.23 1.55
C THR A 27 4.53 -4.43 1.74
N ALA A 28 4.92 -5.38 2.58
CA ALA A 28 4.12 -6.56 2.83
C ALA A 28 2.75 -6.20 3.42
N LEU A 29 2.74 -5.26 4.35
CA LEU A 29 1.53 -4.83 5.02
C LEU A 29 0.55 -4.14 4.06
N SER A 30 1.06 -3.24 3.20
CA SER A 30 0.21 -2.51 2.27
C SER A 30 -0.37 -3.41 1.18
N GLU A 31 0.35 -4.41 0.72
CA GLU A 31 -0.17 -5.38 -0.23
C GLU A 31 -1.34 -6.17 0.39
N TYR A 32 -1.17 -6.64 1.60
CA TYR A 32 -2.24 -7.33 2.34
C TYR A 32 -3.44 -6.40 2.56
N ASP A 33 -3.20 -5.21 3.06
CA ASP A 33 -4.28 -4.27 3.38
C ASP A 33 -5.04 -3.83 2.12
N ALA A 34 -4.34 -3.59 1.02
CA ALA A 34 -4.98 -3.27 -0.26
C ALA A 34 -5.91 -4.39 -0.71
N ALA A 35 -5.46 -5.64 -0.61
CA ALA A 35 -6.28 -6.80 -0.97
C ALA A 35 -7.55 -6.87 -0.09
N MET A 36 -7.41 -6.64 1.20
CA MET A 36 -8.57 -6.66 2.11
C MET A 36 -9.54 -5.50 1.80
N LEU A 37 -9.02 -4.32 1.49
CA LEU A 37 -9.85 -3.18 1.10
C LEU A 37 -10.61 -3.42 -0.21
N LEU A 38 -10.05 -4.21 -1.10
CA LEU A 38 -10.72 -4.63 -2.35
C LEU A 38 -11.77 -5.71 -2.12
N GLY A 39 -11.84 -6.27 -0.92
CA GLY A 39 -12.81 -7.30 -0.57
C GLY A 39 -12.34 -8.72 -0.78
N LEU A 40 -11.05 -8.95 -1.03
CA LEU A 40 -10.55 -10.32 -1.08
C LEU A 40 -10.67 -10.97 0.29
N THR A 41 -10.95 -12.27 0.30
CA THR A 41 -10.82 -13.05 1.53
C THR A 41 -9.34 -13.32 1.77
N GLN A 42 -9.01 -13.71 3.00
CA GLN A 42 -7.64 -14.11 3.34
C GLN A 42 -7.18 -15.29 2.50
N LEU A 43 -8.09 -16.23 2.24
CA LEU A 43 -7.78 -17.38 1.39
C LEU A 43 -7.50 -16.97 -0.05
N GLU A 44 -8.31 -16.06 -0.59
CA GLU A 44 -8.10 -15.53 -1.94
C GLU A 44 -6.73 -14.83 -2.05
N TYR A 45 -6.38 -14.03 -1.07
CA TYR A 45 -5.09 -13.36 -1.04
C TYR A 45 -3.93 -14.37 -0.91
N SER A 46 -4.07 -15.33 -0.02
CA SER A 46 -3.07 -16.40 0.15
C SER A 46 -2.86 -17.18 -1.15
N ASN A 47 -3.94 -17.53 -1.83
CA ASN A 47 -3.86 -18.25 -3.10
C ASN A 47 -3.20 -17.40 -4.18
N ALA A 48 -3.54 -16.12 -4.25
CA ALA A 48 -2.94 -15.19 -5.21
C ALA A 48 -1.43 -15.06 -5.00
N MET A 49 -0.99 -14.96 -3.75
CA MET A 49 0.42 -14.80 -3.43
C MET A 49 1.22 -16.11 -3.60
N GLN A 50 0.65 -17.24 -3.22
CA GLN A 50 1.32 -18.54 -3.36
C GLN A 50 1.35 -19.03 -4.79
N GLY A 51 0.36 -18.66 -5.59
CA GLY A 51 0.32 -18.97 -7.02
C GLY A 51 1.24 -18.08 -7.84
N SER A 52 1.79 -17.02 -7.25
CA SER A 52 2.71 -16.15 -7.95
C SER A 52 4.08 -16.78 -7.99
N THR A 53 4.72 -16.76 -9.17
CA THR A 53 6.12 -17.12 -9.27
C THR A 53 6.96 -15.98 -8.71
N ALA A 54 8.19 -16.27 -8.29
CA ALA A 54 9.14 -15.28 -7.78
C ALA A 54 9.39 -14.12 -8.76
N VAL A 55 8.88 -14.21 -9.98
CA VAL A 55 9.04 -13.23 -11.05
C VAL A 55 7.66 -12.78 -11.53
N GLN A 56 6.90 -12.10 -10.67
CA GLN A 56 5.77 -11.31 -11.12
C GLN A 56 6.33 -9.99 -11.66
N ARG A 57 6.18 -9.79 -12.95
CA ARG A 57 6.69 -8.58 -13.58
C ARG A 57 5.69 -7.45 -13.44
N GLY A 58 6.08 -6.44 -12.67
CA GLY A 58 5.44 -5.15 -12.71
C GLY A 58 4.15 -5.01 -11.91
N TYR A 59 3.68 -6.04 -11.21
CA TYR A 59 2.52 -5.94 -10.34
C TYR A 59 2.68 -6.83 -9.11
N ASP A 60 1.91 -6.54 -8.06
CA ASP A 60 2.07 -7.20 -6.77
C ASP A 60 1.14 -8.40 -6.59
N PHE A 61 -0.09 -8.31 -7.07
CA PHE A 61 -1.01 -9.45 -7.11
C PHE A 61 -2.08 -9.24 -8.18
N LYS A 62 -2.77 -10.34 -8.53
CA LYS A 62 -3.82 -10.34 -9.52
C LYS A 62 -5.11 -10.89 -8.91
N HIS A 63 -6.22 -10.24 -9.19
CA HIS A 63 -7.53 -10.67 -8.71
C HIS A 63 -8.59 -10.34 -9.76
N ASN A 64 -9.41 -11.34 -10.08
CA ASN A 64 -10.48 -11.21 -11.10
C ASN A 64 -9.96 -10.64 -12.43
N GLY A 65 -8.76 -11.06 -12.83
CA GLY A 65 -8.16 -10.62 -14.09
C GLY A 65 -7.48 -9.25 -14.02
N ILE A 66 -7.58 -8.54 -12.90
CA ILE A 66 -6.97 -7.21 -12.73
C ILE A 66 -5.64 -7.35 -12.01
N ARG A 67 -4.60 -6.73 -12.59
CA ARG A 67 -3.25 -6.72 -12.01
C ARG A 67 -3.11 -5.46 -11.17
N TYR A 68 -2.79 -5.63 -9.89
CA TYR A 68 -2.68 -4.54 -8.94
C TYR A 68 -1.22 -4.25 -8.57
N GLN A 69 -0.87 -2.98 -8.61
CA GLN A 69 0.38 -2.44 -8.06
C GLN A 69 0.03 -1.74 -6.76
N VAL A 70 0.75 -2.02 -5.67
CA VAL A 70 0.49 -1.39 -4.38
C VAL A 70 1.71 -0.60 -3.92
N LYS A 71 1.47 0.60 -3.43
CA LYS A 71 2.50 1.47 -2.84
C LYS A 71 2.06 1.87 -1.45
N GLY A 72 2.90 1.58 -0.46
CA GLY A 72 2.62 1.92 0.93
C GLY A 72 3.59 2.95 1.47
N THR A 73 3.10 3.84 2.32
CA THR A 73 3.92 4.85 2.99
C THR A 73 3.47 5.00 4.43
N ARG A 74 4.42 4.98 5.34
CA ARG A 74 4.19 5.18 6.77
C ARG A 74 4.80 6.50 7.22
N ALA A 75 4.06 7.29 7.99
CA ALA A 75 4.62 8.44 8.66
C ALA A 75 5.72 7.96 9.62
N SER A 76 6.83 8.71 9.73
CA SER A 76 7.87 8.34 10.69
C SER A 76 7.34 8.48 12.11
N GLY A 77 7.88 7.70 13.06
CA GLY A 77 7.47 7.80 14.46
C GLY A 77 7.91 9.08 15.15
N LYS A 78 8.53 10.01 14.45
CA LYS A 78 9.01 11.27 15.03
C LYS A 78 7.85 12.25 15.15
N ARG A 79 7.82 12.97 16.27
CA ARG A 79 6.78 13.96 16.55
C ARG A 79 6.70 15.02 15.44
N GLY A 80 5.50 15.30 14.95
CA GLY A 80 5.27 16.28 13.90
C GLY A 80 5.56 15.78 12.49
N SER A 81 5.93 14.51 12.33
CA SER A 81 6.21 13.93 11.04
C SER A 81 4.94 13.87 10.17
N LYS A 82 5.07 14.27 8.91
CA LYS A 82 3.99 14.21 7.92
C LYS A 82 4.49 13.52 6.67
N ILE A 83 3.58 12.84 5.97
CA ILE A 83 3.87 12.28 4.66
C ILE A 83 3.80 13.43 3.66
N THR A 84 4.93 13.76 3.04
CA THR A 84 5.02 14.85 2.05
C THR A 84 5.26 14.33 0.64
N LYS A 85 5.62 13.05 0.52
CA LYS A 85 5.92 12.39 -0.74
C LYS A 85 5.33 10.99 -0.72
N VAL A 86 4.76 10.56 -1.84
CA VAL A 86 4.28 9.18 -2.01
C VAL A 86 5.11 8.47 -3.08
N PRO A 87 5.30 7.15 -2.96
CA PRO A 87 6.08 6.38 -3.92
C PRO A 87 5.45 6.40 -5.31
N GLN A 88 6.29 6.48 -6.33
CA GLN A 88 5.86 6.41 -7.73
C GLN A 88 6.02 4.99 -8.27
N ALA A 89 5.15 4.63 -9.21
CA ALA A 89 5.33 3.41 -9.99
C ALA A 89 6.53 3.56 -10.91
N THR A 90 7.30 2.49 -11.04
CA THR A 90 8.49 2.45 -11.91
C THR A 90 8.20 1.80 -13.26
N ASN A 91 7.01 1.23 -13.41
CA ASN A 91 6.55 0.61 -14.66
C ASN A 91 5.04 0.82 -14.81
N PHE A 92 4.49 0.41 -15.95
CA PHE A 92 3.05 0.50 -16.23
C PHE A 92 2.47 -0.86 -16.63
N ASP A 93 3.06 -1.96 -16.14
CA ASP A 93 2.66 -3.33 -16.44
C ASP A 93 1.55 -3.85 -15.50
N TRP A 94 0.76 -2.94 -14.98
CA TRP A 94 -0.36 -3.21 -14.08
C TRP A 94 -1.62 -2.51 -14.61
N ASP A 95 -2.77 -2.88 -14.07
CA ASP A 95 -4.05 -2.30 -14.49
C ASP A 95 -4.51 -1.21 -13.53
N GLU A 96 -4.37 -1.43 -12.23
CA GLU A 96 -4.74 -0.47 -11.19
C GLU A 96 -3.63 -0.37 -10.14
N LEU A 97 -3.45 0.85 -9.61
CA LEU A 97 -2.50 1.11 -8.55
C LEU A 97 -3.26 1.57 -7.31
N ILE A 98 -2.85 1.06 -6.15
CA ILE A 98 -3.40 1.47 -4.86
C ILE A 98 -2.29 2.07 -4.01
N TRP A 99 -2.50 3.30 -3.54
CA TRP A 99 -1.68 3.91 -2.50
C TRP A 99 -2.33 3.71 -1.16
N VAL A 100 -1.55 3.23 -0.17
CA VAL A 100 -2.00 3.10 1.22
C VAL A 100 -1.07 3.92 2.10
N THR A 101 -1.63 4.79 2.93
CA THR A 101 -0.84 5.56 3.88
C THR A 101 -1.17 5.14 5.30
N TYR A 102 -0.16 5.13 6.15
CA TYR A 102 -0.24 4.71 7.54
C TYR A 102 0.23 5.80 8.49
N ASN A 103 -0.32 5.81 9.69
CA ASN A 103 0.26 6.57 10.79
C ASN A 103 1.47 5.82 11.36
N ASP A 104 2.06 6.36 12.42
CA ASP A 104 3.24 5.77 13.07
C ASP A 104 2.97 4.39 13.67
N LYS A 105 1.71 4.03 13.90
CA LYS A 105 1.29 2.74 14.47
C LYS A 105 0.83 1.74 13.41
N TYR A 106 1.06 2.00 12.13
CA TYR A 106 0.64 1.16 11.02
C TYR A 106 -0.89 1.04 10.89
N GLU A 107 -1.62 2.04 11.36
CA GLU A 107 -3.06 2.13 11.12
C GLU A 107 -3.29 2.84 9.78
N ILE A 108 -4.18 2.29 8.96
CA ILE A 108 -4.49 2.86 7.64
C ILE A 108 -5.12 4.24 7.83
N GLN A 109 -4.56 5.24 7.18
CA GLN A 109 -5.11 6.59 7.16
C GLN A 109 -5.88 6.87 5.89
N GLU A 110 -5.32 6.48 4.75
CA GLU A 110 -5.93 6.71 3.43
C GLU A 110 -5.58 5.55 2.51
N ALA A 111 -6.48 5.28 1.58
CA ALA A 111 -6.21 4.36 0.49
C ALA A 111 -6.91 4.86 -0.77
N TRP A 112 -6.16 4.98 -1.87
CA TRP A 112 -6.61 5.59 -3.12
C TRP A 112 -6.26 4.71 -4.30
N LEU A 113 -7.21 4.56 -5.22
CA LEU A 113 -7.06 3.71 -6.39
C LEU A 113 -7.00 4.55 -7.65
N TRP A 114 -6.07 4.18 -8.53
CA TRP A 114 -5.85 4.81 -9.83
C TRP A 114 -5.80 3.74 -10.92
N ASP A 115 -6.47 3.97 -12.05
CA ASP A 115 -6.25 3.15 -13.23
C ASP A 115 -4.95 3.56 -13.93
N VAL A 116 -4.36 2.63 -14.68
CA VAL A 116 -3.04 2.84 -15.28
C VAL A 116 -3.03 3.99 -16.29
N ARG A 117 -4.10 4.16 -17.05
CA ARG A 117 -4.14 5.23 -18.07
C ARG A 117 -4.17 6.61 -17.46
N SER A 118 -5.02 6.82 -16.45
CA SER A 118 -5.11 8.09 -15.74
C SER A 118 -3.81 8.39 -15.00
N TYR A 119 -3.22 7.38 -14.38
CA TYR A 119 -1.95 7.51 -13.68
C TYR A 119 -0.85 7.97 -14.64
N GLU A 120 -0.69 7.25 -15.75
CA GLU A 120 0.35 7.55 -16.74
C GLU A 120 0.16 8.93 -17.33
N SER A 121 -1.08 9.28 -17.72
CA SER A 121 -1.41 10.58 -18.29
C SER A 121 -1.08 11.74 -17.36
N GLN A 122 -1.36 11.60 -16.07
CA GLN A 122 -1.19 12.70 -15.13
C GLN A 122 0.19 12.76 -14.47
N PHE A 123 0.85 11.62 -14.28
CA PHE A 123 2.02 11.56 -13.42
C PHE A 123 3.32 11.13 -14.10
N LYS A 124 3.27 10.62 -15.32
CA LYS A 124 4.47 10.10 -16.01
C LYS A 124 5.60 11.12 -16.08
N ALA A 125 5.27 12.39 -16.32
CA ALA A 125 6.27 13.46 -16.49
C ALA A 125 6.70 14.08 -15.16
N LEU A 126 6.07 13.73 -14.05
CA LEU A 126 6.38 14.32 -12.76
C LEU A 126 7.52 13.57 -12.06
N LYS A 127 8.43 14.32 -11.46
CA LYS A 127 9.55 13.75 -10.71
C LYS A 127 9.19 13.37 -9.28
N ARG A 128 8.14 14.00 -8.73
CA ARG A 128 7.69 13.76 -7.35
C ARG A 128 6.18 13.76 -7.29
N LEU A 129 5.63 12.86 -6.50
CA LEU A 129 4.20 12.84 -6.21
C LEU A 129 3.99 13.11 -4.72
N SER A 130 2.93 13.86 -4.43
CA SER A 130 2.53 14.19 -3.06
C SER A 130 1.19 13.51 -2.75
N PRO A 131 0.79 13.47 -1.47
CA PRO A 131 -0.54 12.99 -1.12
C PRO A 131 -1.68 13.71 -1.84
N LEU A 132 -1.49 14.98 -2.19
CA LEU A 132 -2.51 15.73 -2.93
C LEU A 132 -2.76 15.13 -4.31
N HIS A 133 -1.72 14.69 -5.02
CA HIS A 133 -1.87 13.99 -6.30
C HIS A 133 -2.64 12.68 -6.11
N MET A 134 -2.26 11.90 -5.12
CA MET A 134 -2.89 10.63 -4.79
C MET A 134 -4.40 10.79 -4.56
N ARG A 135 -4.80 11.85 -3.88
CA ARG A 135 -6.19 12.10 -3.48
C ARG A 135 -7.12 12.50 -4.62
N ALA A 136 -6.60 12.70 -5.82
CA ALA A 136 -7.45 12.93 -6.98
C ALA A 136 -8.00 11.62 -7.57
N GLY A 137 -7.59 10.48 -7.06
CA GLY A 137 -8.10 9.17 -7.46
C GLY A 137 -9.39 8.76 -6.75
N LYS A 138 -9.68 7.47 -6.80
CA LYS A 138 -10.86 6.90 -6.14
C LYS A 138 -10.49 6.48 -4.72
N CYS A 139 -11.22 7.02 -3.74
CA CYS A 139 -11.02 6.63 -2.34
C CYS A 139 -11.60 5.23 -2.10
N ILE A 140 -10.79 4.33 -1.55
CA ILE A 140 -11.22 2.99 -1.14
C ILE A 140 -11.03 2.74 0.36
N SER A 141 -10.64 3.77 1.11
CA SER A 141 -10.47 3.65 2.54
C SER A 141 -11.83 3.57 3.24
N PRO A 142 -12.04 2.61 4.15
CA PRO A 142 -13.32 2.50 4.87
C PRO A 142 -13.51 3.59 5.93
N LEU A 143 -12.48 4.36 6.24
CA LEU A 143 -12.54 5.36 7.30
C LEU A 143 -13.04 6.71 6.82
N VAL A 144 -13.15 6.90 5.51
CA VAL A 144 -13.56 8.18 4.94
C VAL A 144 -15.06 8.33 5.06
N GLY A 145 -15.50 9.48 5.56
CA GLY A 145 -16.91 9.78 5.72
C GLY A 145 -17.51 9.35 7.05
N VAL A 146 -16.68 8.88 7.94
CA VAL A 146 -17.12 8.56 9.30
C VAL A 146 -17.20 9.83 10.13
#